data_8df57942eda81b077d0a1e000aef307a
#
_entry.id   8df57942eda81b077d0a1e000aef307a
#
_cell.length_a   1.000
_cell.length_b   1.000
_cell.length_c   1.000
_cell.angle_alpha   90.00
_cell.angle_beta   90.00
_cell.angle_gamma   90.00
#
_symmetry.space_group_name_H-M   'P 1'
#
loop_
_entity.id
_entity.type
_entity.pdbx_description
1 polymer ?
#
loop_
_entity_poly.entity_id
_entity_poly.type
_entity_poly.pdbx_seq_one_letter_code
_entity_poly.pdbx_strand_id
1 'polypeptide(L)'
;MARFEFRLPDIGEGIAEAEIVAWHVKVGDTVEEDQQLADMMTDKATVEMESPVSGTVVSLAGEVGDQIPIGSTLVVIEVEGEASVESETKVEEVAEGIEAETPGLADAEGETPAYEAESPSPLVGEGRGPLASASGKGEGDVASSEPTPPHPSAASGGSHPLPQGDREKVLASPAVRQRAKELGVDLSQVKTDGDRIRHADLDAFLRYGSGQGYHAPHASRAREDETIKVIGMRRRIAENMQAAKRNIPHFTYVDEIDVTALEDMRADLNANRGGRPKLTMLPFLIVAICRTLPDFPMLNARYDDEAGVVTRSGRVHLGMATQTDAGLTVPVIRDAQDRNVWQLATEITRLAEAARANKLKPDEMGGGTITVTSLGPLGGIATTPVINRPEVAIIGPNKIVERPIFRGDDIVRAKLMNLSISCDHRVVDGWDAASYVQAVRKYLETPVLLFAD
;
A
#
# COMPACT_ATOMS: atom_id res chain seq x y z
N MET A 1 -47.03 20.92 -8.63
CA MET A 1 -45.66 20.40 -8.57
C MET A 1 -45.75 19.00 -7.98
N ALA A 2 -45.34 18.01 -8.73
CA ALA A 2 -45.31 16.62 -8.25
C ALA A 2 -43.91 16.29 -7.73
N ARG A 3 -43.82 15.45 -6.69
CA ARG A 3 -42.54 14.98 -6.17
C ARG A 3 -42.23 13.62 -6.74
N PHE A 4 -41.10 13.47 -7.36
CA PHE A 4 -40.57 12.20 -7.85
C PHE A 4 -39.52 11.68 -6.88
N GLU A 5 -39.69 10.47 -6.37
CA GLU A 5 -38.74 9.81 -5.48
C GLU A 5 -37.88 8.86 -6.33
N PHE A 6 -36.65 9.27 -6.61
CA PHE A 6 -35.67 8.39 -7.24
C PHE A 6 -35.10 7.44 -6.19
N ARG A 7 -35.38 6.16 -6.34
CA ARG A 7 -34.91 5.10 -5.47
C ARG A 7 -33.65 4.47 -6.05
N LEU A 8 -32.73 4.08 -5.15
CA LEU A 8 -31.52 3.36 -5.53
C LEU A 8 -31.92 2.03 -6.20
N PRO A 9 -31.66 1.88 -7.52
CA PRO A 9 -32.03 0.64 -8.25
C PRO A 9 -31.16 -0.53 -7.79
N ASP A 10 -31.55 -1.74 -8.14
CA ASP A 10 -30.70 -2.93 -7.99
C ASP A 10 -29.56 -2.86 -9.02
N ILE A 11 -28.34 -2.69 -8.51
CA ILE A 11 -27.12 -2.47 -9.31
C ILE A 11 -26.25 -3.73 -9.39
N GLY A 12 -26.80 -4.91 -9.05
CA GLY A 12 -26.10 -6.19 -9.22
C GLY A 12 -26.53 -7.27 -8.23
N GLU A 13 -26.40 -8.53 -8.63
CA GLU A 13 -26.80 -9.68 -7.84
C GLU A 13 -26.14 -9.73 -6.46
N GLY A 14 -26.98 -9.74 -5.41
CA GLY A 14 -26.55 -9.94 -4.03
C GLY A 14 -26.04 -8.70 -3.30
N ILE A 15 -26.25 -7.49 -3.84
CA ILE A 15 -25.87 -6.23 -3.20
C ILE A 15 -27.02 -5.76 -2.31
N ALA A 16 -26.79 -5.53 -1.01
CA ALA A 16 -27.79 -5.05 -0.08
C ALA A 16 -27.75 -3.52 0.10
N GLU A 17 -26.60 -2.92 -0.07
CA GLU A 17 -26.35 -1.49 0.18
C GLU A 17 -25.23 -0.95 -0.70
N ALA A 18 -25.23 0.36 -1.00
CA ALA A 18 -24.17 1.05 -1.73
C ALA A 18 -23.75 2.32 -0.98
N GLU A 19 -22.45 2.68 -1.08
CA GLU A 19 -21.89 3.85 -0.45
C GLU A 19 -21.91 5.05 -1.39
N ILE A 20 -22.34 6.22 -0.90
CA ILE A 20 -22.27 7.49 -1.65
C ILE A 20 -20.81 7.94 -1.68
N VAL A 21 -20.18 7.97 -2.85
CA VAL A 21 -18.79 8.41 -3.05
C VAL A 21 -18.74 9.90 -3.35
N ALA A 22 -19.64 10.38 -4.20
CA ALA A 22 -19.74 11.79 -4.55
C ALA A 22 -21.17 12.18 -4.88
N TRP A 23 -21.54 13.42 -4.56
CA TRP A 23 -22.73 14.10 -5.05
C TRP A 23 -22.33 15.11 -6.12
N HIS A 24 -22.97 15.05 -7.29
CA HIS A 24 -22.79 16.01 -8.39
C HIS A 24 -23.81 17.14 -8.33
N VAL A 25 -24.81 17.03 -7.46
CA VAL A 25 -25.91 17.98 -7.27
C VAL A 25 -26.09 18.35 -5.80
N LYS A 26 -26.72 19.48 -5.55
CA LYS A 26 -27.07 19.97 -4.22
C LYS A 26 -28.58 20.19 -4.13
N VAL A 27 -29.10 20.24 -2.90
CA VAL A 27 -30.48 20.63 -2.65
C VAL A 27 -30.72 22.04 -3.18
N GLY A 28 -31.73 22.18 -4.06
CA GLY A 28 -32.07 23.40 -4.76
C GLY A 28 -31.51 23.53 -6.19
N ASP A 29 -30.64 22.61 -6.62
CA ASP A 29 -30.14 22.62 -8.00
C ASP A 29 -31.23 22.09 -8.95
N THR A 30 -31.25 22.64 -10.19
CA THR A 30 -32.08 22.13 -11.27
C THR A 30 -31.29 21.07 -12.03
N VAL A 31 -31.90 19.92 -12.27
CA VAL A 31 -31.33 18.78 -13.01
C VAL A 31 -32.10 18.51 -14.28
N GLU A 32 -31.39 18.03 -15.30
CA GLU A 32 -31.98 17.56 -16.55
C GLU A 32 -32.05 16.02 -16.53
N GLU A 33 -32.91 15.44 -17.39
CA GLU A 33 -32.94 13.99 -17.62
C GLU A 33 -31.58 13.50 -18.12
N ASP A 34 -31.10 12.33 -17.64
CA ASP A 34 -29.75 11.76 -17.88
C ASP A 34 -28.58 12.55 -17.27
N GLN A 35 -28.83 13.56 -16.46
CA GLN A 35 -27.77 14.28 -15.74
C GLN A 35 -27.29 13.46 -14.55
N GLN A 36 -25.95 13.39 -14.36
CA GLN A 36 -25.34 12.72 -13.22
C GLN A 36 -25.76 13.36 -11.89
N LEU A 37 -26.29 12.53 -10.98
CA LEU A 37 -26.71 12.90 -9.63
C LEU A 37 -25.67 12.54 -8.58
N ALA A 38 -25.19 11.30 -8.61
CA ALA A 38 -24.28 10.76 -7.61
C ALA A 38 -23.42 9.62 -8.16
N ASP A 39 -22.25 9.43 -7.55
CA ASP A 39 -21.44 8.22 -7.72
C ASP A 39 -21.68 7.30 -6.52
N MET A 40 -22.17 6.09 -6.82
CA MET A 40 -22.42 5.06 -5.82
C MET A 40 -21.39 3.95 -5.93
N MET A 41 -20.80 3.53 -4.83
CA MET A 41 -19.86 2.41 -4.80
C MET A 41 -20.48 1.18 -4.19
N THR A 42 -20.42 0.09 -4.95
CA THR A 42 -20.78 -1.26 -4.52
C THR A 42 -19.51 -2.05 -4.12
N ASP A 43 -19.68 -3.31 -3.76
CA ASP A 43 -18.56 -4.22 -3.50
C ASP A 43 -17.75 -4.57 -4.77
N LYS A 44 -18.29 -4.31 -5.96
CA LYS A 44 -17.70 -4.70 -7.25
C LYS A 44 -17.24 -3.53 -8.11
N ALA A 45 -17.98 -2.41 -8.09
CA ALA A 45 -17.71 -1.26 -8.97
C ALA A 45 -18.31 0.04 -8.42
N THR A 46 -17.83 1.17 -8.96
CA THR A 46 -18.51 2.46 -8.84
C THR A 46 -19.48 2.60 -9.99
N VAL A 47 -20.73 2.97 -9.68
CA VAL A 47 -21.81 3.18 -10.64
C VAL A 47 -22.25 4.63 -10.55
N GLU A 48 -22.33 5.28 -11.70
CA GLU A 48 -22.83 6.65 -11.83
C GLU A 48 -24.36 6.58 -11.87
N MET A 49 -25.03 7.37 -11.00
CA MET A 49 -26.48 7.49 -10.95
C MET A 49 -26.92 8.71 -11.72
N GLU A 50 -27.72 8.52 -12.75
CA GLU A 50 -28.28 9.56 -13.59
C GLU A 50 -29.73 9.87 -13.22
N SER A 51 -30.17 11.10 -13.47
CA SER A 51 -31.54 11.52 -13.18
C SER A 51 -32.51 10.98 -14.22
N PRO A 52 -33.58 10.27 -13.83
CA PRO A 52 -34.61 9.82 -14.78
C PRO A 52 -35.61 10.90 -15.18
N VAL A 53 -35.55 12.08 -14.55
CA VAL A 53 -36.50 13.19 -14.80
C VAL A 53 -35.80 14.53 -14.66
N SER A 54 -36.30 15.54 -15.37
CA SER A 54 -35.89 16.93 -15.20
C SER A 54 -36.70 17.61 -14.09
N GLY A 55 -36.03 18.36 -13.20
CA GLY A 55 -36.71 19.04 -12.10
C GLY A 55 -35.76 19.70 -11.11
N THR A 56 -36.23 20.08 -9.93
CA THR A 56 -35.40 20.68 -8.88
C THR A 56 -35.21 19.70 -7.72
N VAL A 57 -33.95 19.52 -7.30
CA VAL A 57 -33.60 18.63 -6.17
C VAL A 57 -34.13 19.19 -4.86
N VAL A 58 -35.00 18.45 -4.19
CA VAL A 58 -35.62 18.83 -2.89
C VAL A 58 -34.85 18.26 -1.71
N SER A 59 -34.44 16.98 -1.78
CA SER A 59 -33.67 16.34 -0.73
C SER A 59 -32.76 15.26 -1.26
N LEU A 60 -31.67 14.99 -0.52
CA LEU A 60 -30.69 13.95 -0.76
C LEU A 60 -30.73 12.96 0.40
N ALA A 61 -30.46 11.68 0.14
CA ALA A 61 -30.60 10.58 1.12
C ALA A 61 -29.57 10.58 2.24
N GLY A 62 -28.43 11.26 2.06
CA GLY A 62 -27.34 11.26 3.05
C GLY A 62 -26.16 12.09 2.60
N GLU A 63 -25.11 12.05 3.41
CA GLU A 63 -23.83 12.69 3.11
C GLU A 63 -22.87 11.72 2.39
N VAL A 64 -21.85 12.28 1.75
CA VAL A 64 -20.76 11.49 1.16
C VAL A 64 -20.14 10.58 2.21
N GLY A 65 -20.09 9.28 1.91
CA GLY A 65 -19.61 8.21 2.80
C GLY A 65 -20.71 7.48 3.56
N ASP A 66 -22.00 7.82 3.39
CA ASP A 66 -23.10 7.09 3.99
C ASP A 66 -23.47 5.89 3.12
N GLN A 67 -23.93 4.79 3.75
CA GLN A 67 -24.40 3.58 3.09
C GLN A 67 -25.91 3.64 2.94
N ILE A 68 -26.38 3.46 1.72
CA ILE A 68 -27.78 3.54 1.35
C ILE A 68 -28.27 2.14 0.94
N PRO A 69 -29.31 1.59 1.59
CA PRO A 69 -29.89 0.29 1.20
C PRO A 69 -30.50 0.36 -0.21
N ILE A 70 -30.37 -0.73 -0.99
CA ILE A 70 -31.05 -0.87 -2.28
C ILE A 70 -32.55 -0.71 -2.11
N GLY A 71 -33.18 0.03 -3.04
CA GLY A 71 -34.64 0.31 -3.01
C GLY A 71 -35.05 1.48 -2.11
N SER A 72 -34.14 2.06 -1.29
CA SER A 72 -34.43 3.27 -0.53
C SER A 72 -34.36 4.53 -1.40
N THR A 73 -35.07 5.59 -1.00
CA THR A 73 -35.08 6.86 -1.74
C THR A 73 -33.72 7.50 -1.69
N LEU A 74 -33.09 7.73 -2.84
CA LEU A 74 -31.80 8.35 -3.00
C LEU A 74 -31.90 9.88 -3.17
N VAL A 75 -32.80 10.34 -4.06
CA VAL A 75 -33.03 11.77 -4.33
C VAL A 75 -34.53 12.01 -4.49
N VAL A 76 -35.01 13.14 -3.98
CA VAL A 76 -36.37 13.63 -4.26
C VAL A 76 -36.28 14.84 -5.16
N ILE A 77 -36.93 14.76 -6.33
CA ILE A 77 -36.93 15.80 -7.37
C ILE A 77 -38.35 16.36 -7.50
N GLU A 78 -38.49 17.67 -7.48
CA GLU A 78 -39.76 18.36 -7.76
C GLU A 78 -39.87 18.68 -9.24
N VAL A 79 -40.88 18.08 -9.91
CA VAL A 79 -41.10 18.17 -11.35
C VAL A 79 -42.23 19.16 -11.65
N GLU A 80 -42.06 20.06 -12.62
CA GLU A 80 -43.12 20.92 -13.12
C GLU A 80 -43.98 20.13 -14.11
N GLY A 81 -45.10 19.57 -13.64
CA GLY A 81 -46.07 18.82 -14.44
C GLY A 81 -46.83 17.79 -13.64
N GLU A 82 -47.96 17.30 -14.12
CA GLU A 82 -48.66 16.15 -13.56
C GLU A 82 -47.79 14.89 -13.80
N ALA A 83 -47.08 14.44 -12.81
CA ALA A 83 -46.38 13.16 -12.86
C ALA A 83 -47.42 12.03 -12.79
N SER A 84 -47.65 11.36 -13.89
CA SER A 84 -48.30 10.05 -13.87
C SER A 84 -47.39 9.06 -13.12
N VAL A 85 -47.90 8.53 -12.04
CA VAL A 85 -47.33 7.39 -11.30
C VAL A 85 -47.42 6.16 -12.19
N GLU A 86 -46.48 5.96 -13.09
CA GLU A 86 -46.31 4.70 -13.83
C GLU A 86 -44.83 4.61 -14.27
N SER A 87 -44.00 3.99 -13.46
CA SER A 87 -42.79 3.31 -13.93
C SER A 87 -42.33 2.22 -12.98
N GLU A 88 -43.23 1.25 -12.75
CA GLU A 88 -42.79 -0.14 -12.66
C GLU A 88 -42.76 -0.67 -14.10
N THR A 89 -41.70 -1.40 -14.43
CA THR A 89 -41.54 -2.18 -15.65
C THR A 89 -40.95 -1.48 -16.89
N LYS A 90 -39.63 -1.35 -16.89
CA LYS A 90 -38.84 -1.44 -18.14
C LYS A 90 -37.43 -2.00 -17.91
N VAL A 91 -37.35 -3.17 -17.29
CA VAL A 91 -36.12 -4.00 -17.27
C VAL A 91 -36.51 -5.46 -17.48
N GLU A 92 -37.40 -5.70 -18.43
CA GLU A 92 -37.78 -7.06 -18.83
C GLU A 92 -37.93 -7.10 -20.36
N GLU A 93 -36.82 -6.97 -21.08
CA GLU A 93 -36.78 -7.34 -22.51
C GLU A 93 -35.33 -7.34 -23.08
N VAL A 94 -34.40 -8.00 -22.43
CA VAL A 94 -33.10 -8.45 -23.04
C VAL A 94 -32.65 -9.81 -22.47
N ALA A 95 -33.53 -10.61 -21.92
CA ALA A 95 -33.19 -11.95 -21.43
C ALA A 95 -34.04 -13.06 -22.07
N GLU A 96 -34.28 -12.99 -23.39
CA GLU A 96 -34.77 -14.14 -24.17
C GLU A 96 -33.82 -14.38 -25.34
N GLY A 97 -32.99 -15.40 -25.21
CA GLY A 97 -32.21 -15.89 -26.33
C GLY A 97 -30.90 -16.59 -26.01
N ILE A 98 -30.88 -17.53 -25.09
CA ILE A 98 -29.92 -18.65 -25.14
C ILE A 98 -30.57 -19.85 -24.44
N GLU A 99 -31.27 -20.66 -25.19
CA GLU A 99 -31.56 -22.04 -24.82
C GLU A 99 -30.28 -22.86 -25.06
N ALA A 100 -29.62 -23.30 -23.98
CA ALA A 100 -28.56 -24.28 -24.04
C ALA A 100 -29.15 -25.66 -23.84
N GLU A 101 -29.10 -26.47 -24.88
CA GLU A 101 -29.38 -27.91 -24.88
C GLU A 101 -28.47 -28.61 -23.86
N THR A 102 -29.07 -29.29 -22.90
CA THR A 102 -28.38 -30.23 -22.02
C THR A 102 -28.68 -31.66 -22.52
N PRO A 103 -27.68 -32.45 -22.93
CA PRO A 103 -27.87 -33.88 -23.16
C PRO A 103 -27.88 -34.61 -21.82
N GLY A 104 -28.90 -35.44 -21.64
CA GLY A 104 -29.17 -36.23 -20.45
C GLY A 104 -28.06 -37.22 -20.10
N LEU A 105 -27.88 -37.40 -18.81
CA LEU A 105 -27.12 -38.49 -18.20
C LEU A 105 -28.08 -39.53 -17.65
N ALA A 106 -28.01 -40.70 -18.25
CA ALA A 106 -28.70 -41.90 -17.79
C ALA A 106 -27.93 -42.52 -16.62
N ASP A 107 -28.68 -43.12 -15.75
CA ASP A 107 -28.35 -43.88 -14.55
C ASP A 107 -27.22 -44.92 -14.76
N ALA A 108 -26.25 -44.95 -13.84
CA ALA A 108 -25.45 -46.15 -13.58
C ALA A 108 -25.18 -46.25 -12.06
N GLU A 109 -25.89 -47.14 -11.43
CA GLU A 109 -25.60 -47.70 -10.11
C GLU A 109 -24.30 -48.54 -10.20
N GLY A 110 -23.39 -48.39 -9.21
CA GLY A 110 -22.14 -49.19 -9.14
C GLY A 110 -21.36 -48.96 -7.86
N GLU A 111 -21.66 -49.81 -6.89
CA GLU A 111 -20.87 -50.35 -5.79
C GLU A 111 -19.59 -49.59 -5.30
N THR A 112 -19.68 -49.20 -4.02
CA THR A 112 -18.55 -48.84 -3.15
C THR A 112 -17.73 -50.07 -2.69
N PRO A 113 -16.43 -50.06 -2.73
CA PRO A 113 -15.63 -50.92 -1.82
C PRO A 113 -15.10 -50.10 -0.63
N ALA A 114 -15.44 -50.62 0.53
CA ALA A 114 -14.87 -50.21 1.84
C ALA A 114 -13.37 -50.45 1.88
N TYR A 115 -12.62 -49.46 2.32
CA TYR A 115 -11.23 -49.63 2.71
C TYR A 115 -11.10 -49.43 4.21
N GLU A 116 -10.67 -50.52 4.88
CA GLU A 116 -10.41 -50.58 6.33
C GLU A 116 -9.21 -49.71 6.71
N ALA A 117 -9.36 -48.98 7.78
CA ALA A 117 -8.30 -48.20 8.42
C ALA A 117 -7.42 -49.11 9.28
N GLU A 118 -6.18 -49.26 8.92
CA GLU A 118 -5.14 -49.77 9.84
C GLU A 118 -4.35 -48.61 10.46
N SER A 119 -4.43 -48.53 11.76
CA SER A 119 -3.63 -47.66 12.62
C SER A 119 -2.25 -48.29 12.88
N PRO A 120 -1.14 -47.56 12.77
CA PRO A 120 0.09 -48.01 13.37
C PRO A 120 0.28 -47.45 14.78
N SER A 121 0.55 -48.38 15.73
CA SER A 121 0.90 -48.19 17.12
C SER A 121 2.28 -47.52 17.31
N PRO A 122 2.56 -46.97 18.51
CA PRO A 122 3.71 -46.13 18.77
C PRO A 122 4.96 -46.97 19.11
N LEU A 123 6.10 -46.57 18.54
CA LEU A 123 7.40 -47.06 18.92
C LEU A 123 7.98 -46.24 20.06
N VAL A 124 8.13 -46.92 21.21
CA VAL A 124 8.93 -46.51 22.36
C VAL A 124 10.41 -46.68 22.02
N GLY A 125 11.22 -45.67 22.32
CA GLY A 125 12.67 -45.75 22.23
C GLY A 125 13.31 -44.87 23.32
N GLU A 126 13.79 -45.52 24.34
CA GLU A 126 14.54 -44.97 25.47
C GLU A 126 15.93 -44.47 25.04
N GLY A 127 16.41 -43.43 25.73
CA GLY A 127 17.82 -43.04 25.63
C GLY A 127 18.18 -41.88 26.58
N ARG A 128 18.56 -42.27 27.77
CA ARG A 128 19.09 -41.48 28.88
C ARG A 128 20.34 -40.65 28.54
N GLY A 129 20.47 -39.50 29.29
CA GLY A 129 21.73 -39.11 29.89
C GLY A 129 21.83 -37.63 30.25
N PRO A 130 22.08 -37.26 31.51
CA PRO A 130 22.16 -35.89 31.97
C PRO A 130 23.61 -35.40 32.04
N LEU A 131 23.86 -34.13 31.76
CA LEU A 131 25.08 -33.44 32.18
C LEU A 131 24.75 -32.01 32.63
N ALA A 132 24.83 -31.88 33.91
CA ALA A 132 25.79 -31.15 34.72
C ALA A 132 25.58 -29.63 34.72
N SER A 133 25.10 -29.21 35.89
CA SER A 133 25.12 -27.86 36.46
C SER A 133 26.53 -27.30 36.59
N ALA A 134 26.70 -26.01 36.24
CA ALA A 134 27.75 -25.22 36.82
C ALA A 134 27.16 -23.88 37.28
N SER A 135 27.13 -23.72 38.57
CA SER A 135 26.85 -22.49 39.32
C SER A 135 28.02 -21.51 39.19
N GLY A 136 27.73 -20.28 38.91
CA GLY A 136 28.64 -19.17 39.05
C GLY A 136 27.91 -17.94 39.57
N LYS A 137 28.05 -17.72 40.88
CA LYS A 137 27.63 -16.49 41.56
C LYS A 137 28.52 -15.32 41.12
N GLY A 138 27.93 -14.18 40.91
CA GLY A 138 28.59 -12.88 40.77
C GLY A 138 27.60 -11.78 41.05
N GLU A 139 27.54 -11.37 42.30
CA GLU A 139 26.85 -10.17 42.76
C GLU A 139 27.55 -8.93 42.19
N GLY A 140 26.81 -7.94 41.76
CA GLY A 140 27.29 -6.64 41.36
C GLY A 140 26.12 -5.67 41.20
N ASP A 141 25.66 -5.13 42.35
CA ASP A 141 24.78 -3.97 42.41
C ASP A 141 25.43 -2.77 41.75
N VAL A 142 24.77 -2.20 40.73
CA VAL A 142 25.02 -0.83 40.32
C VAL A 142 23.66 -0.13 40.13
N ALA A 143 23.37 0.76 41.06
CA ALA A 143 22.23 1.66 41.08
C ALA A 143 22.22 2.56 39.84
N SER A 144 21.15 2.52 39.06
CA SER A 144 20.85 3.47 38.02
C SER A 144 20.08 4.66 38.62
N SER A 145 20.71 5.79 38.71
CA SER A 145 20.06 7.08 38.97
C SER A 145 19.70 7.75 37.65
N GLU A 146 18.43 7.85 37.39
CA GLU A 146 17.87 8.72 36.35
C GLU A 146 17.94 10.18 36.81
N PRO A 147 18.35 11.15 35.94
CA PRO A 147 18.17 12.56 36.22
C PRO A 147 16.81 13.06 35.70
N THR A 148 15.96 13.45 36.61
CA THR A 148 14.70 14.18 36.36
C THR A 148 15.00 15.61 35.88
N PRO A 149 14.38 16.14 34.82
CA PRO A 149 14.53 17.54 34.45
C PRO A 149 13.67 18.44 35.35
N PRO A 150 14.16 19.62 35.74
CA PRO A 150 13.40 20.56 36.58
C PRO A 150 12.32 21.29 35.78
N HIS A 151 11.11 21.32 36.32
CA HIS A 151 10.03 22.17 35.87
C HIS A 151 10.34 23.65 36.10
N PRO A 152 10.03 24.57 35.18
CA PRO A 152 10.09 25.98 35.46
C PRO A 152 8.87 26.45 36.28
N SER A 153 9.14 26.98 37.44
CA SER A 153 8.20 27.65 38.30
C SER A 153 7.78 29.00 37.68
N ALA A 154 6.50 29.23 37.57
CA ALA A 154 5.92 30.51 37.22
C ALA A 154 6.13 31.51 38.37
N ALA A 155 6.75 32.64 38.09
CA ALA A 155 6.75 33.81 38.96
C ALA A 155 6.19 35.01 38.20
N SER A 156 5.03 35.43 38.62
CA SER A 156 4.40 36.71 38.32
C SER A 156 5.20 37.84 39.02
N GLY A 157 5.56 38.88 38.28
CA GLY A 157 6.23 40.04 38.88
C GLY A 157 6.07 41.29 38.04
N GLY A 158 5.36 42.23 38.60
CA GLY A 158 4.87 43.48 38.10
C GLY A 158 5.88 44.44 37.49
N SER A 159 5.34 45.23 36.59
CA SER A 159 5.93 46.40 35.97
C SER A 159 6.18 47.51 37.01
N HIS A 160 7.45 47.86 37.18
CA HIS A 160 7.82 49.17 37.66
C HIS A 160 8.72 49.86 36.63
N PRO A 161 8.54 51.16 36.34
CA PRO A 161 9.41 51.92 35.51
C PRO A 161 10.69 52.26 36.29
N LEU A 162 11.84 51.82 35.80
CA LEU A 162 13.16 52.18 36.32
C LEU A 162 13.59 53.55 35.80
N PRO A 163 14.29 54.32 36.62
CA PRO A 163 14.71 55.70 36.31
C PRO A 163 15.84 55.70 35.29
N GLN A 164 15.84 56.77 34.47
CA GLN A 164 16.95 57.11 33.57
C GLN A 164 18.20 57.37 34.39
N GLY A 165 19.17 56.46 34.32
CA GLY A 165 20.47 56.63 34.96
C GLY A 165 21.53 55.79 34.25
N ASP A 166 22.54 56.49 33.75
CA ASP A 166 23.86 56.03 33.31
C ASP A 166 23.91 55.03 32.13
N ARG A 167 24.09 55.62 30.97
CA ARG A 167 24.66 54.86 29.84
C ARG A 167 26.04 54.39 30.22
N GLU A 168 26.18 53.13 30.63
CA GLU A 168 27.48 52.47 30.77
C GLU A 168 28.30 52.71 29.53
N LYS A 169 29.47 53.30 29.68
CA LYS A 169 30.42 53.55 28.57
C LYS A 169 30.92 52.19 28.05
N VAL A 170 30.26 51.68 27.01
CA VAL A 170 30.70 50.49 26.37
C VAL A 170 32.12 50.65 25.85
N LEU A 171 33.08 49.92 26.42
CA LEU A 171 34.49 49.98 26.03
C LEU A 171 34.72 49.12 24.80
N ALA A 172 35.02 49.73 23.66
CA ALA A 172 35.34 49.07 22.39
C ALA A 172 36.36 49.88 21.63
N SER A 173 37.23 49.22 20.84
CA SER A 173 38.19 49.89 19.97
C SER A 173 37.50 50.63 18.82
N PRO A 174 38.15 51.68 18.23
CA PRO A 174 37.61 52.39 17.09
C PRO A 174 37.22 51.46 15.93
N ALA A 175 38.04 50.45 15.64
CA ALA A 175 37.80 49.46 14.59
C ALA A 175 36.56 48.59 14.87
N VAL A 176 36.33 48.19 16.13
CA VAL A 176 35.12 47.44 16.54
C VAL A 176 33.86 48.30 16.43
N ARG A 177 33.94 49.59 16.82
CA ARG A 177 32.85 50.57 16.69
C ARG A 177 32.47 50.82 15.24
N GLN A 178 33.48 50.95 14.38
CA GLN A 178 33.22 51.13 12.94
C GLN A 178 32.55 49.91 12.33
N ARG A 179 33.07 48.71 12.64
CA ARG A 179 32.49 47.45 12.15
C ARG A 179 31.07 47.23 12.68
N ALA A 180 30.79 47.54 13.95
CA ALA A 180 29.44 47.46 14.51
C ALA A 180 28.46 48.43 13.82
N LYS A 181 28.94 49.65 13.47
CA LYS A 181 28.16 50.63 12.72
C LYS A 181 27.86 50.15 11.30
N GLU A 182 28.85 49.56 10.62
CA GLU A 182 28.68 48.98 9.27
C GLU A 182 27.70 47.80 9.28
N LEU A 183 27.66 47.03 10.35
CA LEU A 183 26.78 45.86 10.54
C LEU A 183 25.44 46.21 11.20
N GLY A 184 25.20 47.47 11.55
CA GLY A 184 23.97 47.91 12.20
C GLY A 184 23.74 47.34 13.61
N VAL A 185 24.84 46.94 14.31
CA VAL A 185 24.78 46.32 15.64
C VAL A 185 24.97 47.35 16.73
N ASP A 186 24.06 47.42 17.72
CA ASP A 186 24.21 48.21 18.93
C ASP A 186 25.17 47.49 19.91
N LEU A 187 26.31 48.10 20.18
CA LEU A 187 27.33 47.54 21.05
C LEU A 187 26.87 47.40 22.53
N SER A 188 25.81 48.07 22.94
CA SER A 188 25.24 47.88 24.26
C SER A 188 24.56 46.54 24.46
N GLN A 189 24.20 45.87 23.36
CA GLN A 189 23.59 44.56 23.35
C GLN A 189 24.56 43.40 23.26
N VAL A 190 25.85 43.71 22.98
CA VAL A 190 26.89 42.69 22.80
C VAL A 190 27.47 42.34 24.19
N LYS A 191 27.25 41.10 24.63
CA LYS A 191 27.87 40.56 25.85
C LYS A 191 29.32 40.26 25.61
N THR A 192 30.16 40.61 26.57
CA THR A 192 31.60 40.30 26.57
C THR A 192 32.00 39.74 27.94
N ASP A 193 32.90 38.78 27.95
CA ASP A 193 33.49 38.22 29.19
C ASP A 193 34.66 39.05 29.68
N GLY A 194 35.02 40.15 29.01
CA GLY A 194 36.15 41.01 29.34
C GLY A 194 35.80 42.49 29.49
N ASP A 195 36.75 43.33 29.87
CA ASP A 195 36.58 44.79 30.11
C ASP A 195 36.21 45.58 28.84
N ARG A 196 36.35 44.99 27.64
CA ARG A 196 36.04 45.64 26.37
C ARG A 196 35.55 44.65 25.31
N ILE A 197 34.63 45.10 24.46
CA ILE A 197 34.13 44.35 23.31
C ILE A 197 35.20 44.21 22.24
N ARG A 198 35.48 43.01 21.81
CA ARG A 198 36.40 42.62 20.75
C ARG A 198 35.66 42.22 19.49
N HIS A 199 36.37 42.03 18.37
CA HIS A 199 35.79 41.52 17.14
C HIS A 199 35.15 40.13 17.30
N ALA A 200 35.74 39.28 18.15
CA ALA A 200 35.21 37.95 18.44
C ALA A 200 33.84 38.02 19.15
N ASP A 201 33.65 38.99 20.06
CA ASP A 201 32.38 39.17 20.77
C ASP A 201 31.27 39.65 19.82
N LEU A 202 31.64 40.54 18.89
CA LEU A 202 30.73 41.00 17.83
C LEU A 202 30.36 39.85 16.88
N ASP A 203 31.35 38.99 16.51
CA ASP A 203 31.08 37.80 15.69
C ASP A 203 30.22 36.77 16.43
N ALA A 204 30.41 36.59 17.73
CA ALA A 204 29.58 35.75 18.57
C ALA A 204 28.15 36.34 18.68
N PHE A 205 28.03 37.65 18.87
CA PHE A 205 26.70 38.29 18.87
C PHE A 205 25.96 38.14 17.55
N LEU A 206 26.64 38.28 16.42
CA LEU A 206 26.04 38.07 15.10
C LEU A 206 25.62 36.61 14.87
N ARG A 207 26.36 35.64 15.44
CA ARG A 207 26.02 34.22 15.34
C ARG A 207 24.94 33.82 16.31
N TYR A 208 24.91 34.35 17.53
CA TYR A 208 24.10 33.85 18.63
C TYR A 208 23.21 34.91 19.29
N GLY A 209 23.43 36.19 19.06
CA GLY A 209 22.87 37.29 19.85
C GLY A 209 21.82 38.14 19.16
N SER A 210 21.45 37.89 17.91
CA SER A 210 20.47 38.69 17.20
C SER A 210 19.01 38.45 17.65
N GLY A 211 18.77 37.78 18.79
CA GLY A 211 17.42 37.50 19.30
C GLY A 211 16.54 36.65 18.39
N GLN A 212 16.99 36.45 17.17
CA GLN A 212 16.39 35.53 16.23
C GLN A 212 17.11 34.20 16.40
N GLY A 213 16.72 33.42 17.40
CA GLY A 213 17.08 32.03 17.49
C GLY A 213 16.87 31.35 16.14
N TYR A 214 17.44 30.17 15.94
CA TYR A 214 17.18 29.35 14.76
C TYR A 214 15.68 29.32 14.45
N HIS A 215 15.26 30.12 13.49
CA HIS A 215 13.93 29.97 12.92
C HIS A 215 13.99 28.74 12.04
N ALA A 216 13.34 27.65 12.49
CA ALA A 216 13.17 26.50 11.64
C ALA A 216 12.62 26.99 10.28
N PRO A 217 13.32 26.75 9.16
CA PRO A 217 12.81 27.13 7.86
C PRO A 217 11.45 26.44 7.72
N HIS A 218 10.38 27.21 7.55
CA HIS A 218 9.00 26.76 7.48
C HIS A 218 8.17 26.80 8.80
N ALA A 219 8.68 27.28 9.93
CA ALA A 219 7.85 27.48 11.15
C ALA A 219 6.58 28.32 10.88
N SER A 220 6.65 29.24 9.91
CA SER A 220 5.52 30.06 9.46
C SER A 220 4.58 29.35 8.47
N ARG A 221 4.87 28.10 8.09
CA ARG A 221 4.07 27.30 7.15
C ARG A 221 3.34 26.15 7.83
N ALA A 222 3.19 26.20 9.14
CA ALA A 222 2.31 25.27 9.83
C ALA A 222 0.91 25.34 9.19
N ARG A 223 0.41 24.18 8.75
CA ARG A 223 -0.96 24.03 8.25
C ARG A 223 -1.85 23.71 9.45
N GLU A 224 -3.10 24.10 9.35
CA GLU A 224 -4.11 23.67 10.31
C GLU A 224 -4.34 22.17 10.18
N ASP A 225 -4.76 21.52 11.26
CA ASP A 225 -5.14 20.12 11.25
C ASP A 225 -6.40 19.95 10.42
N GLU A 226 -6.39 18.99 9.50
CA GLU A 226 -7.50 18.67 8.61
C GLU A 226 -8.02 17.27 8.93
N THR A 227 -9.32 17.14 9.13
CA THR A 227 -9.99 15.85 9.33
C THR A 227 -10.60 15.38 8.02
N ILE A 228 -10.14 14.24 7.51
CA ILE A 228 -10.60 13.66 6.22
C ILE A 228 -11.31 12.34 6.51
N LYS A 229 -12.58 12.21 6.07
CA LYS A 229 -13.31 10.93 6.10
C LYS A 229 -12.63 9.93 5.15
N VAL A 230 -12.52 8.66 5.58
CA VAL A 230 -12.03 7.56 4.74
C VAL A 230 -13.25 6.91 4.10
N ILE A 231 -13.40 7.11 2.78
CA ILE A 231 -14.58 6.70 1.99
C ILE A 231 -14.16 5.93 0.74
N GLY A 232 -15.10 5.26 0.09
CA GLY A 232 -14.93 4.63 -1.20
C GLY A 232 -13.81 3.59 -1.23
N MET A 233 -13.04 3.58 -2.30
CA MET A 233 -11.93 2.63 -2.48
C MET A 233 -10.95 2.62 -1.27
N ARG A 234 -10.67 3.77 -0.66
CA ARG A 234 -9.76 3.85 0.48
C ARG A 234 -10.33 3.17 1.73
N ARG A 235 -11.65 3.22 1.95
CA ARG A 235 -12.33 2.45 3.01
C ARG A 235 -12.16 0.95 2.77
N ARG A 236 -12.40 0.45 1.57
CA ARG A 236 -12.21 -0.97 1.21
C ARG A 236 -10.78 -1.44 1.39
N ILE A 237 -9.80 -0.62 0.98
CA ILE A 237 -8.38 -0.92 1.24
C ILE A 237 -8.13 -1.05 2.74
N ALA A 238 -8.66 -0.13 3.55
CA ALA A 238 -8.49 -0.15 5.00
C ALA A 238 -9.09 -1.42 5.62
N GLU A 239 -10.31 -1.80 5.23
CA GLU A 239 -11.00 -3.00 5.68
C GLU A 239 -10.24 -4.27 5.29
N ASN A 240 -9.84 -4.40 4.01
CA ASN A 240 -9.07 -5.54 3.52
C ASN A 240 -7.71 -5.67 4.22
N MET A 241 -6.99 -4.57 4.40
CA MET A 241 -5.69 -4.58 5.09
C MET A 241 -5.84 -4.90 6.57
N GLN A 242 -6.90 -4.38 7.22
CA GLN A 242 -7.21 -4.70 8.62
C GLN A 242 -7.57 -6.20 8.76
N ALA A 243 -8.42 -6.72 7.88
CA ALA A 243 -8.80 -8.13 7.87
C ALA A 243 -7.57 -9.03 7.61
N ALA A 244 -6.73 -8.69 6.63
CA ALA A 244 -5.49 -9.43 6.34
C ALA A 244 -4.55 -9.45 7.55
N LYS A 245 -4.33 -8.31 8.22
CA LYS A 245 -3.45 -8.24 9.40
C LYS A 245 -4.03 -8.89 10.64
N ARG A 246 -5.35 -8.94 10.78
CA ARG A 246 -6.02 -9.59 11.92
C ARG A 246 -6.03 -11.10 11.79
N ASN A 247 -6.29 -11.63 10.58
CA ASN A 247 -6.57 -13.04 10.36
C ASN A 247 -5.34 -13.85 9.91
N ILE A 248 -4.37 -13.20 9.25
CA ILE A 248 -3.20 -13.88 8.69
C ILE A 248 -1.99 -13.70 9.61
N PRO A 249 -1.41 -14.76 10.18
CA PRO A 249 -0.13 -14.71 10.86
C PRO A 249 1.00 -14.58 9.83
N HIS A 250 1.27 -13.36 9.39
CA HIS A 250 2.32 -13.07 8.42
C HIS A 250 3.71 -13.36 8.99
N PHE A 251 4.52 -14.06 8.21
CA PHE A 251 5.97 -14.01 8.37
C PHE A 251 6.61 -13.58 7.06
N THR A 252 7.81 -13.03 7.12
CA THR A 252 8.53 -12.54 5.95
C THR A 252 9.92 -13.16 5.91
N TYR A 253 10.28 -13.70 4.75
CA TYR A 253 11.63 -14.13 4.42
C TYR A 253 12.23 -13.17 3.40
N VAL A 254 13.51 -12.80 3.57
CA VAL A 254 14.23 -11.88 2.68
C VAL A 254 15.57 -12.48 2.36
N ASP A 255 15.95 -12.50 1.08
CA ASP A 255 17.26 -12.93 0.64
C ASP A 255 17.84 -12.00 -0.42
N GLU A 256 19.16 -11.88 -0.45
CA GLU A 256 19.90 -11.05 -1.41
C GLU A 256 20.29 -11.88 -2.63
N ILE A 257 20.02 -11.37 -3.82
CA ILE A 257 20.22 -12.03 -5.11
C ILE A 257 21.16 -11.19 -5.98
N ASP A 258 22.16 -11.81 -6.58
CA ASP A 258 23.04 -11.18 -7.58
C ASP A 258 22.34 -11.15 -8.95
N VAL A 259 21.76 -10.01 -9.28
CA VAL A 259 21.06 -9.78 -10.54
C VAL A 259 21.94 -9.14 -11.63
N THR A 260 23.27 -9.18 -11.48
CA THR A 260 24.21 -8.56 -12.43
C THR A 260 24.03 -9.12 -13.84
N ALA A 261 24.05 -10.45 -13.99
CA ALA A 261 23.87 -11.10 -15.28
C ALA A 261 22.49 -10.83 -15.90
N LEU A 262 21.44 -10.78 -15.05
CA LEU A 262 20.07 -10.47 -15.50
C LEU A 262 19.96 -9.03 -16.00
N GLU A 263 20.55 -8.07 -15.30
CA GLU A 263 20.56 -6.67 -15.71
C GLU A 263 21.34 -6.42 -16.99
N ASP A 264 22.46 -7.13 -17.19
CA ASP A 264 23.24 -7.05 -18.42
C ASP A 264 22.45 -7.66 -19.60
N MET A 265 21.87 -8.84 -19.44
CA MET A 265 20.96 -9.44 -20.43
C MET A 265 19.77 -8.54 -20.75
N ARG A 266 19.14 -7.92 -19.72
CA ARG A 266 18.03 -6.99 -19.90
C ARG A 266 18.44 -5.76 -20.70
N ALA A 267 19.66 -5.24 -20.48
CA ALA A 267 20.22 -4.13 -21.25
C ALA A 267 20.39 -4.51 -22.73
N ASP A 268 20.95 -5.68 -23.02
CA ASP A 268 21.14 -6.19 -24.38
C ASP A 268 19.80 -6.41 -25.11
N LEU A 269 18.83 -7.01 -24.44
CA LEU A 269 17.48 -7.19 -24.98
C LEU A 269 16.80 -5.85 -25.27
N ASN A 270 16.98 -4.85 -24.41
CA ASN A 270 16.46 -3.51 -24.62
C ASN A 270 17.16 -2.76 -25.76
N ALA A 271 18.46 -2.92 -25.93
CA ALA A 271 19.22 -2.35 -27.05
C ALA A 271 18.72 -2.91 -28.39
N ASN A 272 18.31 -4.19 -28.43
CA ASN A 272 17.86 -4.90 -29.63
C ASN A 272 16.32 -5.11 -29.68
N ARG A 273 15.53 -4.31 -28.93
CA ARG A 273 14.08 -4.52 -28.80
C ARG A 273 13.29 -4.25 -30.08
N GLY A 274 13.81 -3.44 -31.00
CA GLY A 274 13.02 -2.93 -32.15
C GLY A 274 11.81 -2.12 -31.69
N GLY A 275 10.64 -2.41 -32.25
CA GLY A 275 9.36 -1.76 -31.86
C GLY A 275 8.70 -2.33 -30.61
N ARG A 276 9.31 -3.28 -29.88
CA ARG A 276 8.76 -3.91 -28.68
C ARG A 276 8.84 -2.98 -27.46
N PRO A 277 8.00 -3.18 -26.41
CA PRO A 277 8.04 -2.38 -25.19
C PRO A 277 9.41 -2.51 -24.48
N LYS A 278 9.77 -1.51 -23.68
CA LYS A 278 10.97 -1.57 -22.84
C LYS A 278 10.79 -2.59 -21.73
N LEU A 279 11.71 -3.53 -21.60
CA LEU A 279 11.72 -4.51 -20.52
C LEU A 279 12.23 -3.89 -19.22
N THR A 280 11.42 -4.02 -18.19
CA THR A 280 11.80 -3.79 -16.78
C THR A 280 12.25 -5.12 -16.14
N MET A 281 12.58 -5.13 -14.86
CA MET A 281 12.90 -6.34 -14.11
C MET A 281 11.68 -7.26 -13.95
N LEU A 282 10.49 -6.68 -13.82
CA LEU A 282 9.26 -7.39 -13.45
C LEU A 282 8.87 -8.55 -14.38
N PRO A 283 8.90 -8.44 -15.71
CA PRO A 283 8.62 -9.57 -16.61
C PRO A 283 9.50 -10.80 -16.36
N PHE A 284 10.80 -10.60 -16.07
CA PHE A 284 11.73 -11.69 -15.80
C PHE A 284 11.44 -12.35 -14.45
N LEU A 285 11.14 -11.55 -13.44
CA LEU A 285 10.73 -12.04 -12.13
C LEU A 285 9.43 -12.87 -12.24
N ILE A 286 8.44 -12.40 -13.00
CA ILE A 286 7.19 -13.13 -13.22
C ILE A 286 7.45 -14.48 -13.89
N VAL A 287 8.31 -14.55 -14.90
CA VAL A 287 8.68 -15.83 -15.53
C VAL A 287 9.35 -16.74 -14.51
N ALA A 288 10.29 -16.24 -13.70
CA ALA A 288 10.94 -17.04 -12.65
C ALA A 288 9.93 -17.58 -11.63
N ILE A 289 8.98 -16.74 -11.20
CA ILE A 289 7.88 -17.14 -10.32
C ILE A 289 7.04 -18.25 -10.95
N CYS A 290 6.59 -18.05 -12.19
CA CYS A 290 5.75 -19.04 -12.87
C CYS A 290 6.45 -20.38 -13.09
N ARG A 291 7.78 -20.39 -13.33
CA ARG A 291 8.57 -21.62 -13.50
C ARG A 291 8.82 -22.36 -12.20
N THR A 292 8.83 -21.67 -11.08
CA THR A 292 9.12 -22.29 -9.76
C THR A 292 7.85 -22.73 -9.01
N LEU A 293 6.72 -22.08 -9.21
CA LEU A 293 5.47 -22.39 -8.50
C LEU A 293 4.97 -23.85 -8.64
N PRO A 294 5.16 -24.56 -9.76
CA PRO A 294 4.78 -25.99 -9.84
C PRO A 294 5.42 -26.88 -8.77
N ASP A 295 6.65 -26.57 -8.35
CA ASP A 295 7.38 -27.30 -7.31
C ASP A 295 6.94 -26.85 -5.90
N PHE A 296 6.25 -25.69 -5.77
CA PHE A 296 5.81 -25.08 -4.53
C PHE A 296 4.31 -24.72 -4.56
N PRO A 297 3.42 -25.71 -4.77
CA PRO A 297 2.01 -25.45 -5.05
C PRO A 297 1.24 -24.78 -3.90
N MET A 298 1.74 -24.85 -2.65
CA MET A 298 1.14 -24.16 -1.50
C MET A 298 1.30 -22.65 -1.56
N LEU A 299 2.28 -22.13 -2.30
CA LEU A 299 2.47 -20.69 -2.49
C LEU A 299 1.54 -20.11 -3.57
N ASN A 300 1.01 -20.96 -4.47
CA ASN A 300 0.04 -20.59 -5.50
C ASN A 300 -1.37 -21.04 -5.06
N ALA A 301 -1.84 -20.55 -3.92
CA ALA A 301 -3.04 -21.01 -3.27
C ALA A 301 -3.84 -19.87 -2.65
N ARG A 302 -5.06 -20.19 -2.26
CA ARG A 302 -5.96 -19.34 -1.48
C ARG A 302 -6.39 -20.08 -0.22
N TYR A 303 -6.49 -19.37 0.87
CA TYR A 303 -6.98 -19.92 2.13
C TYR A 303 -8.35 -19.30 2.47
N ASP A 304 -9.33 -20.17 2.61
CA ASP A 304 -10.66 -19.80 3.10
C ASP A 304 -10.65 -19.90 4.63
N ASP A 305 -10.73 -18.76 5.31
CA ASP A 305 -10.70 -18.67 6.77
C ASP A 305 -11.94 -19.31 7.43
N GLU A 306 -13.11 -19.27 6.76
CA GLU A 306 -14.37 -19.77 7.32
C GLU A 306 -14.47 -21.29 7.17
N ALA A 307 -14.15 -21.78 5.98
CA ALA A 307 -14.17 -23.22 5.70
C ALA A 307 -12.92 -23.96 6.23
N GLY A 308 -11.84 -23.24 6.55
CA GLY A 308 -10.57 -23.85 6.93
C GLY A 308 -9.88 -24.62 5.80
N VAL A 309 -10.12 -24.21 4.54
CA VAL A 309 -9.71 -24.96 3.34
C VAL A 309 -8.67 -24.18 2.55
N VAL A 310 -7.58 -24.86 2.12
CA VAL A 310 -6.62 -24.35 1.16
C VAL A 310 -6.95 -24.87 -0.23
N THR A 311 -7.19 -23.94 -1.16
CA THR A 311 -7.38 -24.24 -2.58
C THR A 311 -6.11 -23.90 -3.35
N ARG A 312 -5.39 -24.91 -3.82
CA ARG A 312 -4.22 -24.76 -4.68
C ARG A 312 -4.65 -24.51 -6.12
N SER A 313 -4.07 -23.49 -6.75
CA SER A 313 -4.36 -23.19 -8.16
C SER A 313 -3.42 -23.94 -9.08
N GLY A 314 -3.96 -24.58 -10.13
CA GLY A 314 -3.18 -25.18 -11.19
C GLY A 314 -2.66 -24.16 -12.23
N ARG A 315 -3.12 -22.91 -12.18
CA ARG A 315 -2.72 -21.80 -13.04
C ARG A 315 -2.22 -20.64 -12.20
N VAL A 316 -1.39 -19.80 -12.78
CA VAL A 316 -0.85 -18.61 -12.09
C VAL A 316 -1.59 -17.39 -12.58
N HIS A 317 -2.47 -16.87 -11.72
CA HIS A 317 -3.13 -15.57 -11.90
C HIS A 317 -2.42 -14.56 -11.01
N LEU A 318 -1.52 -13.78 -11.60
CA LEU A 318 -0.59 -12.94 -10.86
C LEU A 318 -1.16 -11.55 -10.63
N GLY A 319 -1.41 -11.20 -9.37
CA GLY A 319 -1.75 -9.85 -8.95
C GLY A 319 -0.53 -8.92 -9.04
N MET A 320 -0.71 -7.74 -9.61
CA MET A 320 0.33 -6.73 -9.73
C MET A 320 -0.07 -5.46 -8.99
N ALA A 321 0.54 -5.22 -7.81
CA ALA A 321 0.26 -4.01 -7.05
C ALA A 321 0.61 -2.74 -7.85
N THR A 322 -0.40 -1.92 -8.11
CA THR A 322 -0.29 -0.72 -8.94
C THR A 322 -0.81 0.50 -8.18
N GLN A 323 0.03 1.52 -8.05
CA GLN A 323 -0.36 2.80 -7.44
C GLN A 323 -1.21 3.62 -8.41
N THR A 324 -2.35 4.11 -7.90
CA THR A 324 -3.26 5.05 -8.58
C THR A 324 -3.55 6.25 -7.67
N ASP A 325 -4.19 7.28 -8.19
CA ASP A 325 -4.57 8.47 -7.41
C ASP A 325 -5.60 8.12 -6.31
N ALA A 326 -6.50 7.17 -6.59
CA ALA A 326 -7.49 6.68 -5.62
C ALA A 326 -6.90 5.76 -4.55
N GLY A 327 -5.70 5.21 -4.75
CA GLY A 327 -5.03 4.29 -3.84
C GLY A 327 -4.33 3.14 -4.55
N LEU A 328 -4.00 2.08 -3.80
CA LEU A 328 -3.36 0.88 -4.35
C LEU A 328 -4.41 -0.07 -4.91
N THR A 329 -4.27 -0.41 -6.20
CA THR A 329 -5.10 -1.40 -6.90
C THR A 329 -4.24 -2.59 -7.31
N VAL A 330 -4.82 -3.79 -7.35
CA VAL A 330 -4.10 -5.02 -7.71
C VAL A 330 -4.77 -5.67 -8.94
N PRO A 331 -4.51 -5.16 -10.17
CA PRO A 331 -4.94 -5.85 -11.38
C PRO A 331 -4.25 -7.21 -11.52
N VAL A 332 -4.90 -8.15 -12.19
CA VAL A 332 -4.48 -9.54 -12.30
C VAL A 332 -4.09 -9.89 -13.72
N ILE A 333 -2.86 -10.34 -13.90
CA ILE A 333 -2.38 -10.95 -15.15
C ILE A 333 -2.85 -12.40 -15.15
N ARG A 334 -3.86 -12.70 -15.96
CA ARG A 334 -4.39 -14.06 -16.12
C ARG A 334 -3.42 -14.94 -16.87
N ASP A 335 -3.29 -16.18 -16.40
CA ASP A 335 -2.45 -17.23 -17.04
C ASP A 335 -1.03 -16.73 -17.34
N ALA A 336 -0.40 -16.15 -16.31
CA ALA A 336 0.92 -15.53 -16.44
C ALA A 336 1.98 -16.55 -16.91
N GLN A 337 1.81 -17.85 -16.57
CA GLN A 337 2.68 -18.94 -16.98
C GLN A 337 2.71 -19.17 -18.51
N ASP A 338 1.66 -18.78 -19.23
CA ASP A 338 1.53 -18.96 -20.68
C ASP A 338 2.13 -17.79 -21.48
N ARG A 339 2.71 -16.79 -20.81
CA ARG A 339 3.21 -15.55 -21.43
C ARG A 339 4.74 -15.47 -21.40
N ASN A 340 5.34 -15.02 -22.49
CA ASN A 340 6.76 -14.69 -22.53
C ASN A 340 7.04 -13.28 -21.98
N VAL A 341 8.33 -12.95 -21.79
CA VAL A 341 8.77 -11.66 -21.21
C VAL A 341 8.23 -10.42 -21.94
N TRP A 342 8.08 -10.49 -23.28
CA TRP A 342 7.57 -9.38 -24.08
C TRP A 342 6.06 -9.21 -23.95
N GLN A 343 5.33 -10.32 -23.95
CA GLN A 343 3.88 -10.33 -23.70
C GLN A 343 3.56 -9.84 -22.28
N LEU A 344 4.35 -10.28 -21.29
CA LEU A 344 4.25 -9.78 -19.93
C LEU A 344 4.53 -8.28 -19.85
N ALA A 345 5.58 -7.77 -20.51
CA ALA A 345 5.88 -6.35 -20.52
C ALA A 345 4.74 -5.50 -21.12
N THR A 346 4.12 -5.98 -22.20
CA THR A 346 2.95 -5.34 -22.83
C THR A 346 1.76 -5.33 -21.87
N GLU A 347 1.47 -6.48 -21.27
CA GLU A 347 0.31 -6.63 -20.37
C GLU A 347 0.46 -5.84 -19.07
N ILE A 348 1.65 -5.81 -18.48
CA ILE A 348 2.00 -5.00 -17.31
C ILE A 348 1.71 -3.51 -17.61
N THR A 349 2.17 -3.02 -18.76
CA THR A 349 1.96 -1.62 -19.16
C THR A 349 0.47 -1.33 -19.34
N ARG A 350 -0.24 -2.18 -20.09
CA ARG A 350 -1.67 -2.04 -20.34
C ARG A 350 -2.50 -2.00 -19.05
N LEU A 351 -2.29 -2.98 -18.17
CA LEU A 351 -3.00 -3.06 -16.89
C LEU A 351 -2.69 -1.89 -15.98
N ALA A 352 -1.42 -1.45 -15.94
CA ALA A 352 -1.04 -0.30 -15.13
C ALA A 352 -1.68 1.01 -15.62
N GLU A 353 -1.77 1.19 -16.94
CA GLU A 353 -2.45 2.35 -17.55
C GLU A 353 -3.97 2.29 -17.32
N ALA A 354 -4.59 1.12 -17.51
CA ALA A 354 -6.00 0.91 -17.24
C ALA A 354 -6.36 1.16 -15.77
N ALA A 355 -5.51 0.70 -14.83
CA ALA A 355 -5.68 0.93 -13.40
C ALA A 355 -5.66 2.43 -13.06
N ARG A 356 -4.66 3.17 -13.58
CA ARG A 356 -4.57 4.62 -13.33
C ARG A 356 -5.70 5.42 -13.97
N ALA A 357 -6.21 4.94 -15.11
CA ALA A 357 -7.35 5.55 -15.79
C ALA A 357 -8.71 5.10 -15.22
N ASN A 358 -8.73 4.26 -14.16
CA ASN A 358 -9.94 3.63 -13.60
C ASN A 358 -10.79 2.90 -14.66
N LYS A 359 -10.12 2.18 -15.59
CA LYS A 359 -10.72 1.45 -16.72
C LYS A 359 -10.40 -0.04 -16.71
N LEU A 360 -10.11 -0.60 -15.53
CA LEU A 360 -9.96 -2.04 -15.37
C LEU A 360 -11.31 -2.73 -15.56
N LYS A 361 -11.27 -3.85 -16.26
CA LYS A 361 -12.45 -4.70 -16.42
C LYS A 361 -12.69 -5.52 -15.15
N PRO A 362 -13.92 -5.94 -14.86
CA PRO A 362 -14.23 -6.78 -13.68
C PRO A 362 -13.41 -8.07 -13.62
N ASP A 363 -13.13 -8.70 -14.77
CA ASP A 363 -12.31 -9.90 -14.87
C ASP A 363 -10.80 -9.66 -14.64
N GLU A 364 -10.36 -8.41 -14.69
CA GLU A 364 -8.99 -7.99 -14.39
C GLU A 364 -8.80 -7.64 -12.91
N MET A 365 -9.88 -7.57 -12.14
CA MET A 365 -9.89 -7.27 -10.71
C MET A 365 -10.22 -8.52 -9.91
N GLY A 366 -9.40 -8.84 -8.92
CA GLY A 366 -9.62 -10.00 -8.06
C GLY A 366 -9.27 -11.33 -8.76
N GLY A 367 -9.42 -12.43 -8.03
CA GLY A 367 -9.12 -13.76 -8.54
C GLY A 367 -7.62 -14.04 -8.72
N GLY A 368 -6.72 -13.23 -8.17
CA GLY A 368 -5.29 -13.48 -8.07
C GLY A 368 -4.98 -14.74 -7.24
N THR A 369 -3.87 -15.40 -7.53
CA THR A 369 -3.41 -16.58 -6.78
C THR A 369 -2.10 -16.31 -6.04
N ILE A 370 -1.36 -15.31 -6.49
CA ILE A 370 -0.15 -14.76 -5.86
C ILE A 370 0.03 -13.32 -6.32
N THR A 371 0.47 -12.44 -5.45
CA THR A 371 0.67 -11.01 -5.78
C THR A 371 2.16 -10.64 -5.80
N VAL A 372 2.54 -9.77 -6.74
CA VAL A 372 3.84 -9.09 -6.75
C VAL A 372 3.63 -7.60 -6.48
N THR A 373 4.39 -7.06 -5.52
CA THR A 373 4.39 -5.64 -5.17
C THR A 373 5.77 -5.04 -5.37
N SER A 374 5.90 -4.10 -6.30
CA SER A 374 7.17 -3.46 -6.64
C SER A 374 7.04 -1.94 -6.59
N LEU A 375 7.91 -1.30 -5.85
CA LEU A 375 8.05 0.16 -5.81
C LEU A 375 9.11 0.66 -6.81
N GLY A 376 9.71 -0.24 -7.58
CA GLY A 376 10.76 0.11 -8.53
C GLY A 376 11.91 0.88 -7.87
N PRO A 377 12.38 2.01 -8.44
CA PRO A 377 13.47 2.80 -7.90
C PRO A 377 13.22 3.38 -6.49
N LEU A 378 11.95 3.56 -6.11
CA LEU A 378 11.56 4.04 -4.78
C LEU A 378 11.58 2.93 -3.72
N GLY A 379 11.78 1.68 -4.12
CA GLY A 379 11.85 0.54 -3.21
C GLY A 379 12.95 0.70 -2.16
N GLY A 380 12.70 0.17 -0.97
CA GLY A 380 13.70 0.07 0.11
C GLY A 380 14.69 -1.08 -0.14
N ILE A 381 15.51 -1.37 0.89
CA ILE A 381 16.41 -2.53 0.90
C ILE A 381 15.62 -3.81 1.16
N ALA A 382 14.58 -3.74 2.00
CA ALA A 382 13.68 -4.84 2.32
C ALA A 382 12.27 -4.30 2.55
N THR A 383 11.28 -5.14 2.29
CA THR A 383 9.86 -4.85 2.53
C THR A 383 9.19 -6.01 3.25
N THR A 384 8.13 -5.71 4.00
CA THR A 384 7.26 -6.69 4.65
C THR A 384 5.84 -6.50 4.12
N PRO A 385 5.56 -6.92 2.88
CA PRO A 385 4.26 -6.64 2.26
C PRO A 385 3.13 -7.36 2.99
N VAL A 386 1.94 -6.74 2.97
CA VAL A 386 0.72 -7.35 3.51
C VAL A 386 0.09 -8.20 2.42
N ILE A 387 -0.25 -9.44 2.76
CA ILE A 387 -0.85 -10.41 1.83
C ILE A 387 -2.22 -9.88 1.37
N ASN A 388 -2.47 -10.00 0.07
CA ASN A 388 -3.76 -9.67 -0.53
C ASN A 388 -4.73 -10.84 -0.34
N ARG A 389 -5.51 -10.79 0.74
CA ARG A 389 -6.46 -11.86 1.09
C ARG A 389 -7.45 -12.13 -0.05
N PRO A 390 -7.77 -13.40 -0.39
CA PRO A 390 -7.44 -14.65 0.31
C PRO A 390 -6.17 -15.38 -0.16
N GLU A 391 -5.25 -14.71 -0.86
CA GLU A 391 -3.98 -15.30 -1.28
C GLU A 391 -3.13 -15.70 -0.08
N VAL A 392 -2.17 -16.62 -0.31
CA VAL A 392 -1.29 -17.16 0.74
C VAL A 392 0.07 -16.46 0.76
N ALA A 393 0.49 -15.86 -0.35
CA ALA A 393 1.80 -15.26 -0.47
C ALA A 393 1.81 -13.97 -1.31
N ILE A 394 2.75 -13.07 -0.97
CA ILE A 394 3.04 -11.85 -1.74
C ILE A 394 4.54 -11.65 -1.82
N ILE A 395 5.04 -11.32 -3.01
CA ILE A 395 6.46 -11.17 -3.32
C ILE A 395 6.78 -9.69 -3.57
N GLY A 396 7.85 -9.21 -2.93
CA GLY A 396 8.33 -7.84 -3.06
C GLY A 396 9.78 -7.76 -3.57
N PRO A 397 10.02 -7.54 -4.87
CA PRO A 397 11.35 -7.17 -5.32
C PRO A 397 11.70 -5.76 -4.83
N ASN A 398 12.86 -5.65 -4.18
CA ASN A 398 13.35 -4.39 -3.65
C ASN A 398 14.24 -3.67 -4.68
N LYS A 399 14.80 -2.52 -4.32
CA LYS A 399 15.65 -1.77 -5.23
C LYS A 399 16.95 -2.53 -5.52
N ILE A 400 17.45 -2.40 -6.75
CA ILE A 400 18.77 -2.88 -7.14
C ILE A 400 19.80 -1.87 -6.66
N VAL A 401 20.83 -2.35 -5.98
CA VAL A 401 21.96 -1.55 -5.51
C VAL A 401 23.27 -2.12 -6.02
N GLU A 402 24.20 -1.26 -6.40
CA GLU A 402 25.56 -1.70 -6.75
C GLU A 402 26.42 -1.76 -5.49
N ARG A 403 27.09 -2.90 -5.28
CA ARG A 403 28.02 -3.12 -4.16
C ARG A 403 29.24 -3.91 -4.61
N PRO A 404 30.40 -3.75 -3.96
CA PRO A 404 31.50 -4.67 -4.11
C PRO A 404 31.17 -6.00 -3.42
N ILE A 405 31.43 -7.11 -4.10
CA ILE A 405 31.33 -8.46 -3.54
C ILE A 405 32.62 -9.23 -3.82
N PHE A 406 32.91 -10.23 -3.01
CA PHE A 406 33.97 -11.18 -3.30
C PHE A 406 33.48 -12.24 -4.29
N ARG A 407 34.26 -12.48 -5.34
CA ARG A 407 34.05 -13.60 -6.27
C ARG A 407 35.38 -14.37 -6.37
N GLY A 408 35.50 -15.42 -5.54
CA GLY A 408 36.80 -16.02 -5.25
C GLY A 408 37.69 -15.04 -4.49
N ASP A 409 38.89 -14.81 -5.00
CA ASP A 409 39.87 -13.86 -4.40
C ASP A 409 39.69 -12.42 -4.93
N ASP A 410 38.84 -12.20 -5.92
CA ASP A 410 38.63 -10.90 -6.54
C ASP A 410 37.46 -10.13 -5.92
N ILE A 411 37.62 -8.80 -5.86
CA ILE A 411 36.52 -7.89 -5.53
C ILE A 411 35.91 -7.38 -6.84
N VAL A 412 34.65 -7.71 -7.05
CA VAL A 412 33.90 -7.32 -8.25
C VAL A 412 32.71 -6.43 -7.89
N ARG A 413 32.30 -5.56 -8.83
CA ARG A 413 31.06 -4.81 -8.71
C ARG A 413 29.91 -5.74 -9.08
N ALA A 414 28.90 -5.82 -8.20
CA ALA A 414 27.68 -6.57 -8.44
C ALA A 414 26.43 -5.70 -8.27
N LYS A 415 25.39 -6.02 -9.01
CA LYS A 415 24.05 -5.46 -8.87
C LYS A 415 23.23 -6.43 -8.03
N LEU A 416 22.95 -6.04 -6.80
CA LEU A 416 22.27 -6.87 -5.82
C LEU A 416 20.84 -6.39 -5.60
N MET A 417 19.91 -7.33 -5.48
CA MET A 417 18.50 -7.07 -5.21
C MET A 417 18.02 -8.00 -4.09
N ASN A 418 17.43 -7.42 -3.05
CA ASN A 418 16.74 -8.24 -2.06
C ASN A 418 15.35 -8.60 -2.59
N LEU A 419 15.01 -9.88 -2.48
CA LEU A 419 13.67 -10.38 -2.73
C LEU A 419 13.01 -10.69 -1.39
N SER A 420 11.91 -9.99 -1.08
CA SER A 420 11.10 -10.24 0.11
C SER A 420 9.89 -11.08 -0.27
N ILE A 421 9.54 -12.07 0.54
CA ILE A 421 8.28 -12.79 0.43
C ILE A 421 7.59 -12.80 1.79
N SER A 422 6.32 -12.38 1.83
CA SER A 422 5.47 -12.58 3.01
C SER A 422 4.51 -13.72 2.73
N CYS A 423 4.38 -14.63 3.70
CA CYS A 423 3.55 -15.82 3.61
C CYS A 423 2.60 -15.94 4.81
N ASP A 424 1.48 -16.63 4.60
CA ASP A 424 0.58 -17.07 5.66
C ASP A 424 1.16 -18.29 6.37
N HIS A 425 1.59 -18.10 7.63
CA HIS A 425 2.25 -19.17 8.40
C HIS A 425 1.32 -20.33 8.80
N ARG A 426 0.05 -20.26 8.48
CA ARG A 426 -0.90 -21.37 8.62
C ARG A 426 -0.80 -22.38 7.48
N VAL A 427 -0.24 -21.94 6.33
CA VAL A 427 -0.21 -22.70 5.07
C VAL A 427 1.21 -22.98 4.60
N VAL A 428 2.11 -22.03 4.81
CA VAL A 428 3.51 -22.06 4.36
C VAL A 428 4.40 -21.89 5.58
N ASP A 429 5.44 -22.70 5.71
CA ASP A 429 6.45 -22.53 6.75
C ASP A 429 7.73 -21.83 6.25
N GLY A 430 8.67 -21.59 7.19
CA GLY A 430 9.90 -20.91 6.87
C GLY A 430 10.80 -21.67 5.90
N TRP A 431 10.76 -23.01 5.94
CA TRP A 431 11.53 -23.85 5.02
C TRP A 431 11.02 -23.74 3.58
N ASP A 432 9.70 -23.79 3.40
CA ASP A 432 9.07 -23.68 2.08
C ASP A 432 9.34 -22.31 1.45
N ALA A 433 9.17 -21.24 2.24
CA ALA A 433 9.45 -19.89 1.75
C ALA A 433 10.91 -19.68 1.36
N ALA A 434 11.85 -20.17 2.19
CA ALA A 434 13.28 -20.09 1.90
C ALA A 434 13.66 -20.91 0.66
N SER A 435 13.18 -22.16 0.57
CA SER A 435 13.43 -23.06 -0.55
C SER A 435 12.89 -22.49 -1.86
N TYR A 436 11.69 -21.90 -1.83
CA TYR A 436 11.09 -21.21 -2.95
C TYR A 436 11.93 -20.03 -3.42
N VAL A 437 12.37 -19.16 -2.50
CA VAL A 437 13.20 -18.00 -2.86
C VAL A 437 14.54 -18.45 -3.45
N GLN A 438 15.15 -19.55 -2.94
CA GLN A 438 16.35 -20.14 -3.55
C GLN A 438 16.08 -20.67 -4.96
N ALA A 439 14.92 -21.27 -5.21
CA ALA A 439 14.54 -21.70 -6.56
C ALA A 439 14.39 -20.50 -7.51
N VAL A 440 13.72 -19.43 -7.09
CA VAL A 440 13.61 -18.16 -7.86
C VAL A 440 14.98 -17.54 -8.09
N ARG A 441 15.84 -17.49 -7.07
CA ARG A 441 17.20 -16.98 -7.12
C ARG A 441 18.00 -17.64 -8.23
N LYS A 442 17.93 -18.97 -8.38
CA LYS A 442 18.61 -19.71 -9.44
C LYS A 442 18.30 -19.16 -10.83
N TYR A 443 17.04 -18.82 -11.12
CA TYR A 443 16.65 -18.25 -12.41
C TYR A 443 17.11 -16.81 -12.59
N LEU A 444 17.13 -16.01 -11.51
CA LEU A 444 17.54 -14.62 -11.59
C LEU A 444 19.06 -14.45 -11.67
N GLU A 445 19.84 -15.33 -11.01
CA GLU A 445 21.31 -15.34 -11.08
C GLU A 445 21.82 -16.01 -12.36
N THR A 446 21.03 -16.92 -12.96
CA THR A 446 21.37 -17.61 -14.23
C THR A 446 20.25 -17.37 -15.25
N PRO A 447 20.16 -16.15 -15.81
CA PRO A 447 18.98 -15.71 -16.55
C PRO A 447 18.76 -16.44 -17.89
N VAL A 448 19.74 -17.15 -18.40
CA VAL A 448 19.57 -18.03 -19.58
C VAL A 448 18.53 -19.13 -19.32
N LEU A 449 18.38 -19.57 -18.06
CA LEU A 449 17.37 -20.56 -17.66
C LEU A 449 15.93 -20.06 -17.80
N LEU A 450 15.71 -18.74 -17.86
CA LEU A 450 14.39 -18.18 -18.13
C LEU A 450 13.87 -18.47 -19.53
N PHE A 451 14.77 -18.85 -20.47
CA PHE A 451 14.49 -19.11 -21.86
C PHE A 451 14.80 -20.57 -22.28
N ALA A 452 15.34 -21.35 -21.35
CA ALA A 452 15.53 -22.79 -21.56
C ALA A 452 14.22 -23.51 -21.24
N ASP A 453 13.86 -24.48 -22.11
CA ASP A 453 12.68 -25.34 -21.92
C ASP A 453 12.88 -26.36 -20.81
#